data_013494107092811195d5a4938df642c7
#
_entry.id   013494107092811195d5a4938df642c7
#
_cell.length_a   1.000
_cell.length_b   1.000
_cell.length_c   1.000
_cell.angle_alpha   90.00
_cell.angle_beta   90.00
_cell.angle_gamma   90.00
#
_symmetry.space_group_name_H-M   'P 1'
#
loop_
_entity.id
_entity.type
_entity.pdbx_description
1 polymer ?
#
loop_
_entity_poly.entity_id
_entity_poly.type
_entity_poly.pdbx_seq_one_letter_code
_entity_poly.pdbx_strand_id
1 'polypeptide(L)'
;AISPYIYGMAGEVEDTGATTRRWGGNRSTRYNWQANATNAGKDWYFENAKGDDYRKFLADNRARHLTSAITIPIIGWVAKDSTSFGFPISVYGPQHGKDPYRGDAGDGQRPDGSLIKPNAPTQTSVEASPDFMKQWVTAIAQQEQKDGARSVQQYILDNEPALWNTNHRDIHPDPLTYDELLDRTIRYASAIRAADPQGLIAGPAEWGWTAYFYSAKDTATSVTLRPDRRAHGDTPILPWYLAKLKEHDQSTGSKLLDILDVHFYPQGQGVYSPNSDAETAALRLRSTRALWDPSYKDESWINDNVQLIPRLKAWVAKNYPGLAVSLGEYSFGAEQHISGGLAEAEALGRFGTEGLDYAYYWFVPPKNSPVYWAFRAFRNFDGKNAHFLDRSVDTHMDGDVSLFASRDESGKHLVLVALNLNPTSAAKASIVLNGCATIASHEKYSYDAHSTSLVDDGLKSGGTLDETLAPYSINVFDIVLK
;
A
#
# COMPACT_ATOMS: atom_id res chain seq x y z
N ALA A 1 3.39 -15.94 13.11
CA ALA A 1 3.79 -16.13 11.70
C ALA A 1 3.89 -14.78 11.02
N ILE A 2 4.81 -14.65 10.09
CA ILE A 2 4.96 -13.48 9.22
C ILE A 2 4.16 -13.74 7.96
N SER A 3 3.31 -12.79 7.56
CA SER A 3 2.56 -12.93 6.32
C SER A 3 3.50 -12.85 5.10
N PRO A 4 3.41 -13.77 4.14
CA PRO A 4 4.18 -13.65 2.90
C PRO A 4 3.72 -12.46 2.03
N TYR A 5 2.56 -11.88 2.29
CA TYR A 5 1.94 -10.83 1.48
C TYR A 5 2.29 -9.40 1.91
N ILE A 6 3.20 -9.22 2.88
CA ILE A 6 3.72 -7.90 3.24
C ILE A 6 4.81 -7.41 2.28
N TYR A 7 5.19 -8.20 1.29
CA TYR A 7 6.23 -7.91 0.30
C TYR A 7 5.62 -7.62 -1.09
N GLY A 8 4.51 -6.89 -1.11
CA GLY A 8 3.79 -6.55 -2.33
C GLY A 8 4.29 -5.27 -2.99
N MET A 9 3.95 -5.10 -4.27
CA MET A 9 4.24 -3.91 -5.08
C MET A 9 3.06 -3.58 -6.00
N ALA A 10 2.93 -2.30 -6.38
CA ALA A 10 1.94 -1.89 -7.37
C ALA A 10 2.46 -2.00 -8.82
N GLY A 11 3.78 -1.90 -9.03
CA GLY A 11 4.40 -1.95 -10.35
C GLY A 11 4.98 -3.31 -10.73
N GLU A 12 5.91 -3.31 -11.69
CA GLU A 12 6.65 -4.49 -12.10
C GLU A 12 7.58 -4.97 -10.98
N VAL A 13 7.51 -6.25 -10.64
CA VAL A 13 8.25 -6.77 -9.47
C VAL A 13 9.71 -7.16 -9.79
N GLU A 14 10.07 -7.29 -11.05
CA GLU A 14 11.40 -7.78 -11.49
C GLU A 14 11.91 -8.97 -10.63
N ASP A 15 13.13 -8.88 -10.12
CA ASP A 15 13.81 -9.88 -9.28
C ASP A 15 13.92 -9.44 -7.80
N THR A 16 13.02 -8.58 -7.34
CA THR A 16 12.95 -8.13 -5.93
C THR A 16 12.57 -9.24 -4.96
N GLY A 17 11.97 -10.33 -5.44
CA GLY A 17 11.40 -11.39 -4.61
C GLY A 17 10.02 -11.05 -4.04
N ALA A 18 9.35 -10.01 -4.57
CA ALA A 18 7.96 -9.69 -4.21
C ALA A 18 7.04 -10.89 -4.41
N THR A 19 6.00 -11.00 -3.60
CA THR A 19 5.13 -12.18 -3.52
C THR A 19 3.72 -11.91 -4.01
N THR A 20 3.34 -10.63 -4.07
CA THR A 20 2.00 -10.18 -4.46
C THR A 20 2.09 -8.87 -5.22
N ARG A 21 1.13 -8.63 -6.12
CA ARG A 21 1.11 -7.43 -6.93
C ARG A 21 -0.28 -6.79 -6.91
N ARG A 22 -0.33 -5.47 -6.72
CA ARG A 22 -1.56 -4.69 -6.71
C ARG A 22 -1.75 -3.96 -8.03
N TRP A 23 -2.96 -4.02 -8.57
CA TRP A 23 -3.43 -3.20 -9.67
C TRP A 23 -4.40 -2.16 -9.12
N GLY A 24 -3.98 -0.89 -9.07
CA GLY A 24 -4.66 0.18 -8.36
C GLY A 24 -4.23 1.59 -8.77
N GLY A 25 -4.44 2.54 -7.87
CA GLY A 25 -4.22 3.97 -8.08
C GLY A 25 -5.41 4.69 -8.70
N ASN A 26 -5.34 6.02 -8.85
CA ASN A 26 -6.48 6.86 -9.29
C ASN A 26 -7.11 6.42 -10.61
N ARG A 27 -6.32 5.92 -11.55
CA ARG A 27 -6.83 5.45 -12.84
C ARG A 27 -7.70 4.21 -12.70
N SER A 28 -7.49 3.37 -11.69
CA SER A 28 -8.28 2.16 -11.48
C SER A 28 -9.73 2.47 -11.10
N THR A 29 -9.99 3.57 -10.40
CA THR A 29 -11.34 4.07 -10.06
C THR A 29 -12.24 4.24 -11.31
N ARG A 30 -11.65 4.49 -12.47
CA ARG A 30 -12.37 4.78 -13.72
C ARG A 30 -12.19 3.68 -14.78
N TYR A 31 -11.63 2.52 -14.40
CA TYR A 31 -11.32 1.46 -15.36
C TYR A 31 -12.55 0.72 -15.89
N ASN A 32 -12.72 0.77 -17.20
CA ASN A 32 -13.73 0.02 -17.94
C ASN A 32 -13.12 -1.26 -18.49
N TRP A 33 -13.44 -2.39 -17.90
CA TRP A 33 -12.90 -3.69 -18.25
C TRP A 33 -13.35 -4.20 -19.65
N GLN A 34 -14.49 -3.72 -20.15
CA GLN A 34 -15.00 -4.09 -21.48
C GLN A 34 -14.29 -3.30 -22.58
N ALA A 35 -14.13 -1.99 -22.39
CA ALA A 35 -13.49 -1.10 -23.36
C ALA A 35 -11.96 -1.05 -23.23
N ASN A 36 -11.40 -1.62 -22.17
CA ASN A 36 -10.02 -1.43 -21.74
C ASN A 36 -9.61 0.05 -21.76
N ALA A 37 -10.41 0.88 -21.12
CA ALA A 37 -10.25 2.30 -21.06
C ALA A 37 -10.27 2.77 -19.60
N THR A 38 -9.60 3.88 -19.32
CA THR A 38 -9.54 4.51 -18.01
C THR A 38 -9.62 6.03 -18.14
N ASN A 39 -9.72 6.74 -17.01
CA ASN A 39 -9.61 8.19 -16.97
C ASN A 39 -8.61 8.60 -15.91
N ALA A 40 -7.74 9.55 -16.24
CA ALA A 40 -6.69 10.00 -15.35
C ALA A 40 -7.18 10.89 -14.20
N GLY A 41 -8.45 11.35 -14.24
CA GLY A 41 -8.95 12.31 -13.29
C GLY A 41 -8.12 13.59 -13.27
N LYS A 42 -7.96 14.19 -12.10
CA LYS A 42 -7.15 15.39 -11.89
C LYS A 42 -5.67 15.19 -12.23
N ASP A 43 -5.17 13.96 -12.20
CA ASP A 43 -3.75 13.68 -12.46
C ASP A 43 -3.33 14.04 -13.88
N TRP A 44 -4.27 14.00 -14.84
CA TRP A 44 -4.04 14.43 -16.21
C TRP A 44 -5.32 14.90 -16.89
N TYR A 45 -5.68 16.15 -16.69
CA TYR A 45 -6.71 16.91 -17.38
C TYR A 45 -8.07 16.19 -17.58
N PHE A 46 -8.43 15.27 -16.67
CA PHE A 46 -9.66 14.46 -16.74
C PHE A 46 -9.85 13.75 -18.07
N GLU A 47 -8.77 13.27 -18.65
CA GLU A 47 -8.76 12.60 -19.93
C GLU A 47 -8.95 11.10 -19.80
N ASN A 48 -9.75 10.56 -20.72
CA ASN A 48 -9.78 9.14 -20.98
C ASN A 48 -8.52 8.71 -21.73
N ALA A 49 -8.06 7.51 -21.44
CA ALA A 49 -6.92 6.88 -22.08
C ALA A 49 -7.14 5.39 -22.22
N LYS A 50 -6.34 4.74 -23.05
CA LYS A 50 -6.27 3.27 -23.04
C LYS A 50 -5.82 2.79 -21.67
N GLY A 51 -6.53 1.81 -21.11
CA GLY A 51 -6.18 1.18 -19.85
C GLY A 51 -5.08 0.12 -20.03
N ASP A 52 -4.41 -0.20 -18.94
CA ASP A 52 -3.60 -1.41 -18.86
C ASP A 52 -4.53 -2.61 -18.84
N ASP A 53 -4.24 -3.62 -19.66
CA ASP A 53 -5.13 -4.79 -19.76
C ASP A 53 -5.01 -5.66 -18.49
N TYR A 54 -6.08 -5.76 -17.71
CA TYR A 54 -6.11 -6.60 -16.51
C TYR A 54 -5.80 -8.08 -16.80
N ARG A 55 -6.13 -8.56 -18.01
CA ARG A 55 -5.85 -9.95 -18.41
C ARG A 55 -4.35 -10.20 -18.52
N LYS A 56 -3.63 -9.21 -19.09
CA LYS A 56 -2.17 -9.25 -19.16
C LYS A 56 -1.56 -9.20 -17.77
N PHE A 57 -2.04 -8.30 -16.90
CA PHE A 57 -1.61 -8.22 -15.50
C PHE A 57 -1.76 -9.56 -14.77
N LEU A 58 -2.91 -10.22 -14.89
CA LEU A 58 -3.17 -11.52 -14.27
C LEU A 58 -2.30 -12.63 -14.85
N ALA A 59 -2.13 -12.65 -16.18
CA ALA A 59 -1.29 -13.64 -16.85
C ALA A 59 0.19 -13.50 -16.44
N ASP A 60 0.71 -12.26 -16.37
CA ASP A 60 2.07 -11.99 -15.93
C ASP A 60 2.29 -12.42 -14.46
N ASN A 61 1.32 -12.16 -13.59
CA ASN A 61 1.41 -12.57 -12.18
C ASN A 61 1.39 -14.10 -12.04
N ARG A 62 0.51 -14.80 -12.77
CA ARG A 62 0.50 -16.28 -12.78
C ARG A 62 1.82 -16.85 -13.25
N ALA A 63 2.37 -16.32 -14.34
CA ALA A 63 3.66 -16.77 -14.87
C ALA A 63 4.82 -16.60 -13.89
N ARG A 64 4.70 -15.65 -12.96
CA ARG A 64 5.70 -15.37 -11.92
C ARG A 64 5.34 -15.96 -10.54
N HIS A 65 4.26 -16.72 -10.45
CA HIS A 65 3.74 -17.27 -9.19
C HIS A 65 3.40 -16.20 -8.13
N LEU A 66 2.94 -15.02 -8.57
CA LEU A 66 2.49 -13.94 -7.71
C LEU A 66 0.99 -14.02 -7.48
N THR A 67 0.54 -13.64 -6.30
CA THR A 67 -0.87 -13.34 -6.09
C THR A 67 -1.20 -11.93 -6.58
N SER A 68 -2.48 -11.72 -6.87
CA SER A 68 -2.97 -10.46 -7.43
C SER A 68 -4.01 -9.82 -6.51
N ALA A 69 -3.89 -8.51 -6.32
CA ALA A 69 -4.92 -7.66 -5.75
C ALA A 69 -5.43 -6.70 -6.83
N ILE A 70 -6.74 -6.72 -7.09
CA ILE A 70 -7.37 -5.94 -8.16
C ILE A 70 -8.34 -4.93 -7.57
N THR A 71 -8.18 -3.65 -7.92
CA THR A 71 -9.12 -2.60 -7.59
C THR A 71 -10.36 -2.69 -8.47
N ILE A 72 -11.53 -2.76 -7.85
CA ILE A 72 -12.84 -2.76 -8.48
C ILE A 72 -13.49 -1.41 -8.24
N PRO A 73 -13.79 -0.62 -9.30
CA PRO A 73 -14.49 0.66 -9.17
C PRO A 73 -15.84 0.54 -8.46
N ILE A 74 -16.07 1.38 -7.45
CA ILE A 74 -17.38 1.50 -6.80
C ILE A 74 -17.95 2.93 -6.89
N ILE A 75 -17.24 3.84 -7.55
CA ILE A 75 -17.66 5.23 -7.78
C ILE A 75 -18.93 5.33 -8.65
N GLY A 76 -19.28 4.28 -9.38
CA GLY A 76 -20.51 4.20 -10.19
C GLY A 76 -20.35 4.61 -11.66
N TRP A 77 -19.19 5.07 -12.08
CA TRP A 77 -18.89 5.52 -13.44
C TRP A 77 -17.50 5.09 -13.88
N VAL A 78 -17.37 4.59 -15.09
CA VAL A 78 -16.08 4.21 -15.70
C VAL A 78 -15.92 4.85 -17.08
N ALA A 79 -14.71 4.96 -17.58
CA ALA A 79 -14.43 5.58 -18.87
C ALA A 79 -15.22 4.90 -19.99
N LYS A 80 -15.88 5.68 -20.85
CA LYS A 80 -16.66 5.15 -21.98
C LYS A 80 -15.82 4.74 -23.17
N ASP A 81 -14.67 5.38 -23.33
CA ASP A 81 -13.72 5.21 -24.43
C ASP A 81 -12.32 5.67 -23.98
N SER A 82 -11.36 5.68 -24.91
CA SER A 82 -9.98 6.10 -24.65
C SER A 82 -9.63 7.51 -25.14
N THR A 83 -10.63 8.34 -25.52
CA THR A 83 -10.38 9.62 -26.20
C THR A 83 -11.17 10.80 -25.64
N SER A 84 -12.22 10.59 -24.89
CA SER A 84 -13.04 11.66 -24.28
C SER A 84 -12.29 12.38 -23.16
N PHE A 85 -12.71 13.61 -22.82
CA PHE A 85 -12.15 14.39 -21.72
C PHE A 85 -13.20 15.30 -21.06
N GLY A 86 -12.95 15.67 -19.79
CA GLY A 86 -13.97 16.21 -18.89
C GLY A 86 -14.29 17.69 -19.05
N PHE A 87 -13.29 18.53 -19.38
CA PHE A 87 -13.44 19.98 -19.36
C PHE A 87 -12.93 20.62 -20.66
N PRO A 88 -13.64 20.44 -21.81
CA PRO A 88 -13.25 21.05 -23.08
C PRO A 88 -13.20 22.58 -22.99
N ILE A 89 -12.08 23.20 -23.40
CA ILE A 89 -11.93 24.66 -23.44
C ILE A 89 -12.92 25.27 -24.45
N SER A 90 -13.18 24.55 -25.55
CA SER A 90 -14.20 24.93 -26.55
C SER A 90 -15.62 25.03 -25.97
N VAL A 91 -15.90 24.33 -24.87
CA VAL A 91 -17.21 24.36 -24.18
C VAL A 91 -17.22 25.32 -23.00
N TYR A 92 -16.16 25.28 -22.17
CA TYR A 92 -16.13 25.99 -20.89
C TYR A 92 -15.39 27.33 -20.91
N GLY A 93 -14.74 27.66 -22.03
CA GLY A 93 -13.88 28.83 -22.16
C GLY A 93 -12.48 28.62 -21.57
N PRO A 94 -11.68 29.70 -21.45
CA PRO A 94 -10.30 29.66 -20.98
C PRO A 94 -10.18 29.02 -19.58
N GLN A 95 -9.15 28.19 -19.41
CA GLN A 95 -8.86 27.50 -18.15
C GLN A 95 -7.42 27.81 -17.68
N HIS A 96 -7.15 27.57 -16.39
CA HIS A 96 -5.85 27.82 -15.78
C HIS A 96 -4.78 26.95 -16.43
N GLY A 97 -5.05 25.66 -16.67
CA GLY A 97 -4.17 24.71 -17.35
C GLY A 97 -4.87 23.98 -18.48
N LYS A 98 -4.07 23.52 -19.44
CA LYS A 98 -4.51 22.66 -20.53
C LYS A 98 -3.43 21.63 -20.88
N ASP A 99 -3.88 20.49 -21.39
CA ASP A 99 -2.95 19.47 -21.87
C ASP A 99 -2.09 20.03 -23.03
N PRO A 100 -0.73 19.94 -22.89
CA PRO A 100 0.18 20.39 -23.93
C PRO A 100 0.06 19.59 -25.25
N TYR A 101 -0.48 18.40 -25.20
CA TYR A 101 -0.64 17.51 -26.36
C TYR A 101 -2.06 17.52 -26.94
N ARG A 102 -3.05 17.99 -26.16
CA ARG A 102 -4.47 18.09 -26.52
C ARG A 102 -5.04 19.44 -26.09
N GLY A 103 -4.81 20.46 -26.88
CA GLY A 103 -5.06 21.84 -26.52
C GLY A 103 -6.51 22.23 -26.15
N ASP A 104 -7.50 21.34 -26.36
CA ASP A 104 -8.90 21.54 -25.92
C ASP A 104 -9.18 20.89 -24.56
N ALA A 105 -8.31 20.03 -24.05
CA ALA A 105 -8.48 19.43 -22.73
C ALA A 105 -7.94 20.36 -21.63
N GLY A 106 -8.85 20.86 -20.79
CA GLY A 106 -8.52 21.76 -19.69
C GLY A 106 -8.47 21.06 -18.35
N ASP A 107 -7.94 21.76 -17.33
CA ASP A 107 -7.81 21.29 -15.94
C ASP A 107 -9.08 21.49 -15.10
N GLY A 108 -10.13 22.03 -15.69
CA GLY A 108 -11.40 22.30 -15.02
C GLY A 108 -11.35 23.46 -14.04
N GLN A 109 -10.34 24.33 -14.10
CA GLN A 109 -10.26 25.58 -13.33
C GLN A 109 -10.29 26.80 -14.25
N ARG A 110 -10.97 27.86 -13.84
CA ARG A 110 -10.87 29.15 -14.53
C ARG A 110 -9.53 29.82 -14.25
N PRO A 111 -9.11 30.81 -15.04
CA PRO A 111 -7.87 31.53 -14.78
C PRO A 111 -7.79 32.20 -13.39
N ASP A 112 -8.93 32.48 -12.75
CA ASP A 112 -9.01 33.03 -11.39
C ASP A 112 -8.92 31.95 -10.29
N GLY A 113 -8.73 30.67 -10.67
CA GLY A 113 -8.64 29.53 -9.76
C GLY A 113 -9.99 28.93 -9.34
N SER A 114 -11.12 29.53 -9.73
CA SER A 114 -12.43 28.96 -9.42
C SER A 114 -12.69 27.67 -10.20
N LEU A 115 -13.36 26.69 -9.55
CA LEU A 115 -13.65 25.41 -10.19
C LEU A 115 -14.80 25.55 -11.19
N ILE A 116 -14.65 24.96 -12.36
CA ILE A 116 -15.72 24.81 -13.35
C ILE A 116 -16.64 23.68 -12.88
N LYS A 117 -17.95 23.95 -12.86
CA LYS A 117 -18.94 22.93 -12.59
C LYS A 117 -18.94 21.92 -13.75
N PRO A 118 -18.82 20.62 -13.48
CA PRO A 118 -18.78 19.61 -14.54
C PRO A 118 -20.14 19.49 -15.24
N ASN A 119 -20.11 18.99 -16.48
CA ASN A 119 -21.28 18.51 -17.20
C ASN A 119 -21.76 17.15 -16.66
N ALA A 120 -22.71 16.54 -17.37
CA ALA A 120 -23.14 15.20 -17.04
C ALA A 120 -21.96 14.19 -17.12
N PRO A 121 -21.89 13.19 -16.22
CA PRO A 121 -20.84 12.15 -16.25
C PRO A 121 -20.68 11.43 -17.60
N THR A 122 -21.77 11.36 -18.39
CA THR A 122 -21.82 10.74 -19.72
C THR A 122 -20.90 11.42 -20.75
N GLN A 123 -20.34 12.60 -20.44
CA GLN A 123 -19.35 13.25 -21.31
C GLN A 123 -18.10 12.36 -21.45
N THR A 124 -17.62 11.75 -20.37
CA THR A 124 -16.41 10.91 -20.34
C THR A 124 -16.69 9.46 -20.01
N SER A 125 -17.88 9.13 -19.46
CA SER A 125 -18.08 7.88 -18.75
C SER A 125 -19.41 7.21 -19.13
N VAL A 126 -19.49 5.92 -18.82
CA VAL A 126 -20.70 5.12 -18.77
C VAL A 126 -20.95 4.67 -17.34
N GLU A 127 -22.21 4.42 -17.02
CA GLU A 127 -22.60 3.90 -15.71
C GLU A 127 -21.96 2.53 -15.46
N ALA A 128 -21.44 2.34 -14.27
CA ALA A 128 -20.84 1.11 -13.80
C ALA A 128 -21.54 0.62 -12.54
N SER A 129 -22.69 -0.03 -12.73
CA SER A 129 -23.50 -0.58 -11.65
C SER A 129 -22.80 -1.75 -10.95
N PRO A 130 -23.28 -2.18 -9.76
CA PRO A 130 -22.80 -3.42 -9.13
C PRO A 130 -22.86 -4.63 -10.06
N ASP A 131 -23.87 -4.75 -10.92
CA ASP A 131 -24.00 -5.83 -11.90
C ASP A 131 -22.92 -5.75 -12.99
N PHE A 132 -22.51 -4.55 -13.41
CA PHE A 132 -21.41 -4.37 -14.34
C PHE A 132 -20.09 -4.90 -13.75
N MET A 133 -19.82 -4.62 -12.47
CA MET A 133 -18.63 -5.14 -11.77
C MET A 133 -18.75 -6.65 -11.48
N LYS A 134 -19.94 -7.14 -11.16
CA LYS A 134 -20.20 -8.57 -11.02
C LYS A 134 -19.82 -9.33 -12.30
N GLN A 135 -20.18 -8.80 -13.46
CA GLN A 135 -19.80 -9.43 -14.75
C GLN A 135 -18.27 -9.48 -14.92
N TRP A 136 -17.54 -8.42 -14.52
CA TRP A 136 -16.09 -8.42 -14.58
C TRP A 136 -15.47 -9.47 -13.66
N VAL A 137 -15.87 -9.49 -12.39
CA VAL A 137 -15.37 -10.47 -11.41
C VAL A 137 -15.72 -11.90 -11.85
N THR A 138 -16.92 -12.12 -12.41
CA THR A 138 -17.31 -13.41 -13.00
C THR A 138 -16.38 -13.80 -14.14
N ALA A 139 -16.05 -12.87 -15.04
CA ALA A 139 -15.13 -13.13 -16.15
C ALA A 139 -13.72 -13.49 -15.65
N ILE A 140 -13.24 -12.83 -14.59
CA ILE A 140 -11.96 -13.16 -13.92
C ILE A 140 -12.02 -14.58 -13.36
N ALA A 141 -13.02 -14.90 -12.55
CA ALA A 141 -13.15 -16.21 -11.90
C ALA A 141 -13.26 -17.35 -12.91
N GLN A 142 -14.02 -17.16 -13.99
CA GLN A 142 -14.14 -18.13 -15.08
C GLN A 142 -12.83 -18.34 -15.83
N GLN A 143 -12.06 -17.26 -16.06
CA GLN A 143 -10.75 -17.37 -16.70
C GLN A 143 -9.76 -18.14 -15.82
N GLU A 144 -9.72 -17.84 -14.52
CA GLU A 144 -8.85 -18.54 -13.57
C GLU A 144 -9.21 -20.03 -13.45
N GLN A 145 -10.51 -20.35 -13.43
CA GLN A 145 -10.98 -21.75 -13.46
C GLN A 145 -10.53 -22.46 -14.74
N LYS A 146 -10.64 -21.81 -15.90
CA LYS A 146 -10.20 -22.34 -17.18
C LYS A 146 -8.68 -22.55 -17.24
N ASP A 147 -7.92 -21.64 -16.65
CA ASP A 147 -6.47 -21.71 -16.59
C ASP A 147 -5.97 -22.73 -15.55
N GLY A 148 -6.86 -23.27 -14.70
CA GLY A 148 -6.53 -24.22 -13.65
C GLY A 148 -5.67 -23.65 -12.53
N ALA A 149 -5.55 -22.33 -12.43
CA ALA A 149 -4.72 -21.63 -11.45
C ALA A 149 -5.37 -20.32 -11.01
N ARG A 150 -5.50 -20.15 -9.69
CA ARG A 150 -5.99 -18.91 -9.09
C ARG A 150 -4.83 -17.98 -8.78
N SER A 151 -4.87 -16.76 -9.29
CA SER A 151 -3.93 -15.68 -8.95
C SER A 151 -4.60 -14.54 -8.19
N VAL A 152 -5.88 -14.25 -8.45
CA VAL A 152 -6.59 -13.18 -7.74
C VAL A 152 -6.90 -13.62 -6.31
N GLN A 153 -6.28 -12.94 -5.36
CA GLN A 153 -6.50 -13.15 -3.94
C GLN A 153 -7.46 -12.11 -3.37
N GLN A 154 -7.37 -10.86 -3.85
CA GLN A 154 -8.11 -9.73 -3.30
C GLN A 154 -8.79 -8.90 -4.41
N TYR A 155 -10.02 -8.46 -4.10
CA TYR A 155 -10.74 -7.39 -4.78
C TYR A 155 -10.79 -6.20 -3.84
N ILE A 156 -10.17 -5.08 -4.24
CA ILE A 156 -10.09 -3.85 -3.45
C ILE A 156 -11.23 -2.93 -3.88
N LEU A 157 -12.01 -2.44 -2.92
CA LEU A 157 -13.15 -1.56 -3.17
C LEU A 157 -12.69 -0.13 -3.44
N ASP A 158 -12.44 0.15 -4.72
CA ASP A 158 -11.99 1.43 -5.24
C ASP A 158 -10.58 1.88 -4.79
N ASN A 159 -10.29 3.16 -4.99
CA ASN A 159 -9.06 3.83 -4.60
C ASN A 159 -9.38 5.20 -4.01
N GLU A 160 -9.03 5.40 -2.75
CA GLU A 160 -9.08 6.68 -2.04
C GLU A 160 -10.43 7.41 -2.17
N PRO A 161 -11.54 6.79 -1.77
CA PRO A 161 -12.88 7.33 -2.01
C PRO A 161 -13.11 8.71 -1.39
N ALA A 162 -12.46 9.06 -0.30
CA ALA A 162 -12.53 10.41 0.28
C ALA A 162 -11.91 11.50 -0.62
N LEU A 163 -11.22 11.14 -1.70
CA LEU A 163 -10.65 12.08 -2.68
C LEU A 163 -11.46 12.15 -3.99
N TRP A 164 -12.56 11.43 -4.14
CA TRP A 164 -13.33 11.43 -5.40
C TRP A 164 -13.80 12.81 -5.83
N ASN A 165 -14.29 13.62 -4.91
CA ASN A 165 -14.77 14.98 -5.19
C ASN A 165 -13.65 15.96 -5.61
N THR A 166 -12.40 15.54 -5.57
CA THR A 166 -11.24 16.28 -6.08
C THR A 166 -10.64 15.60 -7.29
N ASN A 167 -10.27 14.32 -7.16
CA ASN A 167 -9.56 13.58 -8.20
C ASN A 167 -10.47 13.17 -9.37
N HIS A 168 -11.76 12.93 -9.10
CA HIS A 168 -12.76 12.50 -10.09
C HIS A 168 -13.99 13.42 -10.08
N ARG A 169 -13.79 14.71 -9.79
CA ARG A 169 -14.88 15.68 -9.65
C ARG A 169 -15.70 15.92 -10.91
N ASP A 170 -15.19 15.50 -12.07
CA ASP A 170 -15.93 15.51 -13.34
C ASP A 170 -17.12 14.57 -13.34
N ILE A 171 -17.14 13.55 -12.48
CA ILE A 171 -18.25 12.59 -12.35
C ILE A 171 -18.79 12.48 -10.92
N HIS A 172 -17.99 12.85 -9.92
CA HIS A 172 -18.36 12.82 -8.50
C HIS A 172 -17.94 14.12 -7.79
N PRO A 173 -18.64 15.24 -8.08
CA PRO A 173 -18.28 16.56 -7.53
C PRO A 173 -18.64 16.74 -6.05
N ASP A 174 -19.59 15.97 -5.54
CA ASP A 174 -20.04 16.08 -4.15
C ASP A 174 -19.13 15.29 -3.22
N PRO A 175 -18.79 15.85 -2.03
CA PRO A 175 -17.94 15.14 -1.08
C PRO A 175 -18.61 13.89 -0.51
N LEU A 176 -17.91 12.76 -0.54
CA LEU A 176 -18.36 11.47 0.00
C LEU A 176 -18.74 11.58 1.48
N THR A 177 -19.84 10.93 1.86
CA THR A 177 -20.34 10.84 3.23
C THR A 177 -20.12 9.44 3.82
N TYR A 178 -20.34 9.30 5.14
CA TYR A 178 -20.35 7.98 5.85
C TYR A 178 -21.36 7.02 5.21
N ASP A 179 -22.60 7.51 5.04
CA ASP A 179 -23.69 6.69 4.50
C ASP A 179 -23.43 6.26 3.05
N GLU A 180 -22.90 7.15 2.23
CA GLU A 180 -22.60 6.85 0.84
C GLU A 180 -21.50 5.79 0.73
N LEU A 181 -20.40 5.92 1.52
CA LEU A 181 -19.35 4.92 1.54
C LEU A 181 -19.89 3.54 1.93
N LEU A 182 -20.71 3.48 2.96
CA LEU A 182 -21.32 2.23 3.42
C LEU A 182 -22.26 1.63 2.38
N ASP A 183 -23.17 2.41 1.80
CA ASP A 183 -24.12 1.94 0.78
C ASP A 183 -23.39 1.36 -0.43
N ARG A 184 -22.40 2.09 -0.94
CA ARG A 184 -21.59 1.63 -2.08
C ARG A 184 -20.84 0.35 -1.73
N THR A 185 -20.21 0.28 -0.55
CA THR A 185 -19.54 -0.93 -0.08
C THR A 185 -20.49 -2.12 -0.07
N ILE A 186 -21.65 -2.00 0.57
CA ILE A 186 -22.62 -3.09 0.67
C ILE A 186 -23.04 -3.58 -0.72
N ARG A 187 -23.43 -2.66 -1.61
CA ARG A 187 -23.94 -3.02 -2.94
C ARG A 187 -22.88 -3.70 -3.82
N TYR A 188 -21.68 -3.13 -3.90
CA TYR A 188 -20.64 -3.66 -4.76
C TYR A 188 -19.96 -4.90 -4.16
N ALA A 189 -19.70 -4.91 -2.85
CA ALA A 189 -19.14 -6.11 -2.21
C ALA A 189 -20.11 -7.32 -2.28
N SER A 190 -21.41 -7.10 -2.16
CA SER A 190 -22.41 -8.16 -2.37
C SER A 190 -22.34 -8.72 -3.80
N ALA A 191 -22.19 -7.86 -4.79
CA ALA A 191 -22.07 -8.27 -6.20
C ALA A 191 -20.75 -9.05 -6.46
N ILE A 192 -19.64 -8.59 -5.89
CA ILE A 192 -18.34 -9.26 -5.97
C ILE A 192 -18.40 -10.62 -5.28
N ARG A 193 -18.92 -10.68 -4.07
CA ARG A 193 -19.06 -11.93 -3.28
C ARG A 193 -19.91 -12.96 -4.00
N ALA A 194 -20.98 -12.53 -4.67
CA ALA A 194 -21.83 -13.40 -5.47
C ALA A 194 -21.14 -13.91 -6.73
N ALA A 195 -20.21 -13.16 -7.30
CA ALA A 195 -19.46 -13.54 -8.49
C ALA A 195 -18.28 -14.47 -8.19
N ASP A 196 -17.57 -14.19 -7.08
CA ASP A 196 -16.42 -14.96 -6.62
C ASP A 196 -16.47 -15.12 -5.09
N PRO A 197 -17.10 -16.18 -4.58
CA PRO A 197 -17.22 -16.43 -3.14
C PRO A 197 -15.88 -16.66 -2.42
N GLN A 198 -14.83 -17.02 -3.15
CA GLN A 198 -13.49 -17.30 -2.59
C GLN A 198 -12.57 -16.08 -2.58
N GLY A 199 -12.88 -15.03 -3.35
CA GLY A 199 -12.10 -13.80 -3.38
C GLY A 199 -12.23 -13.03 -2.08
N LEU A 200 -11.10 -12.59 -1.52
CA LEU A 200 -11.10 -11.69 -0.38
C LEU A 200 -11.50 -10.28 -0.83
N ILE A 201 -12.29 -9.59 -0.03
CA ILE A 201 -12.71 -8.22 -0.31
C ILE A 201 -12.02 -7.29 0.68
N ALA A 202 -11.29 -6.32 0.16
CA ALA A 202 -10.53 -5.32 0.89
C ALA A 202 -11.13 -3.92 0.71
N GLY A 203 -11.11 -3.12 1.74
CA GLY A 203 -11.56 -1.73 1.68
C GLY A 203 -11.47 -1.02 3.04
N PRO A 204 -11.73 0.30 3.04
CA PRO A 204 -12.16 1.15 1.92
C PRO A 204 -11.01 1.77 1.10
N ALA A 205 -9.75 1.39 1.29
CA ALA A 205 -8.57 1.91 0.60
C ALA A 205 -8.41 3.44 0.73
N GLU A 206 -8.57 3.95 1.96
CA GLU A 206 -8.51 5.38 2.24
C GLU A 206 -7.09 5.94 2.22
N TRP A 207 -6.96 7.19 1.72
CA TRP A 207 -5.70 7.80 1.34
C TRP A 207 -4.71 8.10 2.48
N GLY A 208 -5.20 8.28 3.73
CA GLY A 208 -4.32 8.67 4.82
C GLY A 208 -5.04 9.16 6.07
N TRP A 209 -4.27 9.74 6.97
CA TRP A 209 -4.65 10.06 8.35
C TRP A 209 -6.01 10.73 8.50
N THR A 210 -6.27 11.81 7.78
CA THR A 210 -7.55 12.53 7.90
C THR A 210 -8.74 11.63 7.57
N ALA A 211 -8.63 10.83 6.50
CA ALA A 211 -9.69 9.95 6.03
C ALA A 211 -9.92 8.71 6.93
N TYR A 212 -9.05 8.45 7.89
CA TYR A 212 -9.34 7.41 8.89
C TYR A 212 -10.36 7.88 9.93
N PHE A 213 -10.50 9.20 10.11
CA PHE A 213 -11.31 9.81 11.16
C PHE A 213 -12.52 10.58 10.64
N TYR A 214 -12.46 11.13 9.42
CA TYR A 214 -13.43 12.05 8.85
C TYR A 214 -13.80 11.68 7.42
N SER A 215 -15.07 11.92 7.05
CA SER A 215 -15.47 11.80 5.64
C SER A 215 -14.95 12.97 4.79
N ALA A 216 -15.04 12.84 3.46
CA ALA A 216 -14.81 13.96 2.55
C ALA A 216 -15.77 15.13 2.84
N LYS A 217 -16.99 14.86 3.28
CA LYS A 217 -17.98 15.89 3.69
C LYS A 217 -17.48 16.71 4.87
N ASP A 218 -16.92 16.06 5.89
CA ASP A 218 -16.34 16.76 7.03
C ASP A 218 -15.14 17.62 6.61
N THR A 219 -14.24 17.05 5.80
CA THR A 219 -13.05 17.73 5.30
C THR A 219 -13.38 18.94 4.44
N ALA A 220 -14.39 18.83 3.57
CA ALA A 220 -14.85 19.92 2.71
C ALA A 220 -15.57 21.02 3.48
N THR A 221 -16.19 20.69 4.61
CA THR A 221 -16.91 21.66 5.46
C THR A 221 -15.99 22.25 6.53
N SER A 222 -15.59 21.44 7.48
CA SER A 222 -14.61 21.71 8.54
C SER A 222 -14.43 20.48 9.44
N VAL A 223 -13.23 20.01 9.62
CA VAL A 223 -12.91 18.91 10.56
C VAL A 223 -13.20 19.30 12.03
N THR A 224 -13.22 20.60 12.35
CA THR A 224 -13.61 21.08 13.69
C THR A 224 -15.10 20.95 13.90
N LEU A 225 -15.93 21.32 12.91
CA LEU A 225 -17.37 21.18 12.95
C LEU A 225 -17.82 19.74 12.73
N ARG A 226 -17.15 19.00 11.86
CA ARG A 226 -17.35 17.58 11.51
C ARG A 226 -18.84 17.15 11.50
N PRO A 227 -19.66 17.77 10.64
CA PRO A 227 -21.12 17.58 10.68
C PRO A 227 -21.54 16.14 10.39
N ASP A 228 -20.85 15.48 9.48
CA ASP A 228 -21.14 14.11 9.07
C ASP A 228 -20.78 13.14 10.21
N ARG A 229 -19.57 13.24 10.75
CA ARG A 229 -19.13 12.44 11.89
C ARG A 229 -20.03 12.61 13.11
N ARG A 230 -20.47 13.85 13.41
CA ARG A 230 -21.42 14.12 14.51
C ARG A 230 -22.77 13.46 14.28
N ALA A 231 -23.27 13.44 13.06
CA ALA A 231 -24.50 12.72 12.71
C ALA A 231 -24.38 11.21 12.96
N HIS A 232 -23.15 10.68 13.01
CA HIS A 232 -22.84 9.28 13.23
C HIS A 232 -22.24 9.03 14.64
N GLY A 233 -22.73 9.75 15.65
CA GLY A 233 -22.34 9.56 17.06
C GLY A 233 -20.93 10.01 17.40
N ASP A 234 -20.38 10.93 16.64
CA ASP A 234 -19.00 11.44 16.73
C ASP A 234 -17.91 10.33 16.67
N THR A 235 -18.27 9.19 16.08
CA THR A 235 -17.38 8.06 15.87
C THR A 235 -16.50 8.27 14.64
N PRO A 236 -15.17 8.03 14.66
CA PRO A 236 -14.33 8.06 13.47
C PRO A 236 -14.86 7.16 12.35
N ILE A 237 -14.69 7.57 11.09
CA ILE A 237 -15.32 6.86 9.96
C ILE A 237 -14.91 5.40 9.86
N LEU A 238 -13.63 5.03 10.02
CA LEU A 238 -13.22 3.63 9.89
C LEU A 238 -13.80 2.73 10.99
N PRO A 239 -13.72 3.05 12.30
CA PRO A 239 -14.41 2.28 13.33
C PRO A 239 -15.92 2.15 13.10
N TRP A 240 -16.58 3.24 12.67
CA TRP A 240 -18.00 3.23 12.36
C TRP A 240 -18.32 2.31 11.18
N TYR A 241 -17.56 2.43 10.10
CA TYR A 241 -17.68 1.62 8.88
C TYR A 241 -17.55 0.11 9.21
N LEU A 242 -16.54 -0.25 9.99
CA LEU A 242 -16.34 -1.64 10.44
C LEU A 242 -17.53 -2.14 11.25
N ALA A 243 -18.02 -1.35 12.21
CA ALA A 243 -19.16 -1.74 13.04
C ALA A 243 -20.43 -1.93 12.20
N LYS A 244 -20.69 -1.05 11.24
CA LYS A 244 -21.87 -1.13 10.37
C LYS A 244 -21.82 -2.32 9.41
N LEU A 245 -20.67 -2.65 8.87
CA LEU A 245 -20.49 -3.84 8.03
C LEU A 245 -20.70 -5.13 8.86
N LYS A 246 -20.16 -5.17 10.08
CA LYS A 246 -20.42 -6.30 10.99
C LYS A 246 -21.90 -6.47 11.30
N GLU A 247 -22.62 -5.37 11.62
CA GLU A 247 -24.07 -5.40 11.84
C GLU A 247 -24.82 -5.95 10.62
N HIS A 248 -24.44 -5.47 9.41
CA HIS A 248 -25.00 -5.96 8.14
C HIS A 248 -24.77 -7.46 7.97
N ASP A 249 -23.53 -7.93 8.13
CA ASP A 249 -23.17 -9.33 7.92
C ASP A 249 -23.88 -10.25 8.93
N GLN A 250 -24.04 -9.80 10.17
CA GLN A 250 -24.82 -10.52 11.19
C GLN A 250 -26.30 -10.63 10.83
N SER A 251 -26.87 -9.59 10.22
CA SER A 251 -28.29 -9.55 9.85
C SER A 251 -28.59 -10.36 8.58
N THR A 252 -27.63 -10.45 7.66
CA THR A 252 -27.80 -11.11 6.35
C THR A 252 -27.19 -12.49 6.26
N GLY A 253 -26.26 -12.81 7.17
CA GLY A 253 -25.44 -14.03 7.10
C GLY A 253 -24.37 -14.03 6.00
N SER A 254 -24.12 -12.88 5.36
CA SER A 254 -23.16 -12.74 4.26
C SER A 254 -22.01 -11.81 4.65
N LYS A 255 -20.79 -12.36 4.76
CA LYS A 255 -19.59 -11.57 5.04
C LYS A 255 -19.19 -10.75 3.81
N LEU A 256 -19.16 -9.42 3.92
CA LEU A 256 -18.87 -8.51 2.82
C LEU A 256 -17.43 -8.01 2.81
N LEU A 257 -16.77 -7.89 3.97
CA LEU A 257 -15.40 -7.41 4.08
C LEU A 257 -14.51 -8.47 4.74
N ASP A 258 -13.32 -8.68 4.19
CA ASP A 258 -12.31 -9.59 4.72
C ASP A 258 -11.08 -8.85 5.24
N ILE A 259 -10.77 -7.68 4.68
CA ILE A 259 -9.54 -6.94 4.93
C ILE A 259 -9.86 -5.46 5.10
N LEU A 260 -9.44 -4.87 6.22
CA LEU A 260 -9.37 -3.42 6.37
C LEU A 260 -8.14 -2.92 5.62
N ASP A 261 -8.35 -2.18 4.55
CA ASP A 261 -7.29 -1.64 3.70
C ASP A 261 -7.23 -0.12 3.79
N VAL A 262 -6.02 0.41 3.97
CA VAL A 262 -5.74 1.86 3.97
C VAL A 262 -4.40 2.13 3.28
N HIS A 263 -4.17 3.40 2.90
CA HIS A 263 -2.89 3.89 2.40
C HIS A 263 -2.16 4.67 3.49
N PHE A 264 -0.83 4.68 3.43
CA PHE A 264 -0.01 5.46 4.35
C PHE A 264 1.21 6.05 3.64
N TYR A 265 1.29 7.38 3.65
CA TYR A 265 2.45 8.14 3.22
C TYR A 265 2.87 9.08 4.35
N PRO A 266 4.13 9.09 4.78
CA PRO A 266 4.60 9.99 5.83
C PRO A 266 4.43 11.44 5.38
N GLN A 267 3.94 12.29 6.29
CA GLN A 267 3.58 13.68 6.02
C GLN A 267 4.68 14.68 6.41
N GLY A 268 5.80 14.21 6.96
CA GLY A 268 6.95 15.06 7.28
C GLY A 268 7.48 15.78 6.05
N GLN A 269 7.87 17.05 6.22
CA GLN A 269 8.31 17.86 5.09
C GLN A 269 9.48 17.20 4.34
N GLY A 270 9.31 16.98 3.04
CA GLY A 270 10.32 16.38 2.17
C GLY A 270 10.51 14.87 2.33
N VAL A 271 9.85 14.21 3.27
CA VAL A 271 10.03 12.75 3.49
C VAL A 271 9.61 11.96 2.27
N TYR A 272 8.38 12.17 1.78
CA TYR A 272 7.90 11.57 0.53
C TYR A 272 8.37 12.38 -0.68
N SER A 273 9.69 12.43 -0.88
CA SER A 273 10.33 13.11 -2.01
C SER A 273 11.73 12.53 -2.26
N PRO A 274 12.42 12.87 -3.35
CA PRO A 274 13.80 12.47 -3.58
C PRO A 274 14.84 13.20 -2.70
N ASN A 275 14.41 14.11 -1.80
CA ASN A 275 15.33 14.87 -0.94
C ASN A 275 16.20 13.94 -0.08
N SER A 276 17.50 14.21 -0.06
CA SER A 276 18.50 13.36 0.57
C SER A 276 19.46 14.11 1.50
N ASP A 277 19.18 15.39 1.80
CA ASP A 277 19.94 16.11 2.83
C ASP A 277 19.84 15.41 4.20
N ALA A 278 20.81 15.68 5.08
CA ALA A 278 20.96 14.95 6.34
C ALA A 278 19.73 15.08 7.25
N GLU A 279 19.08 16.24 7.26
CA GLU A 279 17.90 16.49 8.09
C GLU A 279 16.68 15.70 7.58
N THR A 280 16.41 15.78 6.27
CA THR A 280 15.31 15.03 5.63
C THR A 280 15.56 13.51 5.70
N ALA A 281 16.80 13.06 5.53
CA ALA A 281 17.15 11.64 5.67
C ALA A 281 16.88 11.14 7.10
N ALA A 282 17.31 11.89 8.12
CA ALA A 282 17.05 11.55 9.52
C ALA A 282 15.55 11.55 9.85
N LEU A 283 14.80 12.56 9.36
CA LEU A 283 13.34 12.62 9.53
C LEU A 283 12.63 11.43 8.85
N ARG A 284 13.08 11.04 7.65
CA ARG A 284 12.55 9.86 6.93
C ARG A 284 12.68 8.59 7.77
N LEU A 285 13.85 8.36 8.37
CA LEU A 285 14.07 7.20 9.24
C LEU A 285 13.21 7.27 10.50
N ARG A 286 13.11 8.44 11.15
CA ARG A 286 12.25 8.58 12.34
C ARG A 286 10.77 8.40 12.00
N SER A 287 10.32 8.81 10.81
CA SER A 287 8.91 8.70 10.40
C SER A 287 8.42 7.26 10.27
N THR A 288 9.32 6.27 10.10
CA THR A 288 8.95 4.84 10.15
C THR A 288 8.35 4.43 11.48
N ARG A 289 8.68 5.13 12.56
CA ARG A 289 8.12 4.89 13.91
C ARG A 289 6.61 5.13 13.96
N ALA A 290 6.06 5.93 13.06
CA ALA A 290 4.61 6.09 12.92
C ALA A 290 3.87 4.77 12.64
N LEU A 291 4.55 3.77 12.09
CA LEU A 291 3.95 2.46 11.81
C LEU A 291 3.61 1.68 13.10
N TRP A 292 4.39 1.85 14.16
CA TRP A 292 4.34 0.92 15.30
C TRP A 292 4.51 1.56 16.69
N ASP A 293 5.33 2.62 16.83
CA ASP A 293 5.82 3.10 18.13
C ASP A 293 4.81 3.98 18.86
N PRO A 294 4.28 3.55 20.03
CA PRO A 294 3.31 4.33 20.79
C PRO A 294 3.91 5.59 21.42
N SER A 295 5.22 5.70 21.52
CA SER A 295 5.91 6.88 22.09
C SER A 295 6.24 7.94 21.04
N TYR A 296 6.21 7.59 19.74
CA TYR A 296 6.55 8.49 18.66
C TYR A 296 5.38 9.41 18.33
N LYS A 297 5.62 10.70 18.43
CA LYS A 297 4.73 11.76 17.98
C LYS A 297 5.15 12.19 16.57
N ASP A 298 4.26 12.08 15.63
CA ASP A 298 4.54 12.41 14.23
C ASP A 298 5.01 13.87 14.08
N GLU A 299 6.10 14.04 13.35
CA GLU A 299 6.80 15.33 13.17
C GLU A 299 6.26 16.13 11.97
N SER A 300 4.98 15.96 11.65
CA SER A 300 4.26 16.68 10.60
C SER A 300 3.04 17.42 11.16
N TRP A 301 2.17 17.89 10.27
CA TRP A 301 0.87 18.48 10.62
C TRP A 301 -0.04 17.51 11.40
N ILE A 302 0.20 16.20 11.31
CA ILE A 302 -0.54 15.19 12.08
C ILE A 302 -0.34 15.41 13.57
N ASN A 303 0.89 15.61 14.02
CA ASN A 303 1.24 15.99 15.40
C ASN A 303 0.55 15.12 16.48
N ASP A 304 0.43 13.81 16.21
CA ASP A 304 -0.21 12.82 17.08
C ASP A 304 0.60 11.51 17.10
N ASN A 305 0.33 10.63 18.05
CA ASN A 305 0.89 9.29 18.09
C ASN A 305 0.12 8.40 17.11
N VAL A 306 0.67 8.23 15.91
CA VAL A 306 -0.02 7.53 14.81
C VAL A 306 -0.23 6.06 15.12
N GLN A 307 0.81 5.33 15.52
CA GLN A 307 0.76 3.89 15.87
C GLN A 307 -0.09 3.10 14.85
N LEU A 308 0.20 3.25 13.57
CA LEU A 308 -0.72 2.88 12.49
C LEU A 308 -1.20 1.42 12.60
N ILE A 309 -0.26 0.47 12.60
CA ILE A 309 -0.60 -0.96 12.59
C ILE A 309 -1.32 -1.38 13.89
N PRO A 310 -0.80 -1.04 15.09
CA PRO A 310 -1.51 -1.32 16.34
C PRO A 310 -2.90 -0.68 16.39
N ARG A 311 -3.07 0.56 15.91
CA ARG A 311 -4.36 1.28 15.86
C ARG A 311 -5.37 0.56 14.96
N LEU A 312 -4.98 0.22 13.74
CA LEU A 312 -5.87 -0.48 12.80
C LEU A 312 -6.28 -1.84 13.35
N LYS A 313 -5.35 -2.62 13.91
CA LYS A 313 -5.64 -3.90 14.54
C LYS A 313 -6.57 -3.76 15.75
N ALA A 314 -6.40 -2.72 16.56
CA ALA A 314 -7.29 -2.43 17.69
C ALA A 314 -8.71 -2.05 17.21
N TRP A 315 -8.83 -1.29 16.13
CA TRP A 315 -10.13 -0.96 15.53
C TRP A 315 -10.83 -2.20 14.98
N VAL A 316 -10.10 -3.07 14.29
CA VAL A 316 -10.62 -4.35 13.81
C VAL A 316 -11.06 -5.22 15.00
N ALA A 317 -10.20 -5.43 15.99
CA ALA A 317 -10.51 -6.26 17.14
C ALA A 317 -11.77 -5.79 17.90
N LYS A 318 -11.98 -4.48 18.00
CA LYS A 318 -13.13 -3.89 18.68
C LYS A 318 -14.41 -3.90 17.85
N ASN A 319 -14.34 -3.53 16.58
CA ASN A 319 -15.51 -3.21 15.77
C ASN A 319 -15.91 -4.32 14.80
N TYR A 320 -14.95 -5.06 14.25
CA TYR A 320 -15.20 -6.21 13.36
C TYR A 320 -14.09 -7.26 13.49
N PRO A 321 -14.07 -8.06 14.57
CA PRO A 321 -13.03 -9.08 14.80
C PRO A 321 -12.93 -10.09 13.65
N GLY A 322 -11.69 -10.49 13.33
CA GLY A 322 -11.41 -11.50 12.31
C GLY A 322 -11.18 -10.97 10.90
N LEU A 323 -11.09 -9.63 10.73
CA LEU A 323 -10.56 -9.06 9.50
C LEU A 323 -9.03 -9.05 9.53
N ALA A 324 -8.43 -9.20 8.37
CA ALA A 324 -7.04 -8.88 8.13
C ALA A 324 -6.83 -7.36 8.00
N VAL A 325 -5.58 -6.91 8.06
CA VAL A 325 -5.20 -5.50 7.90
C VAL A 325 -4.20 -5.35 6.76
N SER A 326 -4.44 -4.38 5.89
CA SER A 326 -3.62 -4.08 4.71
C SER A 326 -3.19 -2.62 4.66
N LEU A 327 -1.95 -2.40 4.20
CA LEU A 327 -1.49 -1.13 3.65
C LEU A 327 -1.49 -1.25 2.12
N GLY A 328 -2.60 -0.86 1.48
CA GLY A 328 -2.79 -0.96 0.02
C GLY A 328 -1.83 -0.11 -0.78
N GLU A 329 -1.33 0.98 -0.18
CA GLU A 329 -0.24 1.79 -0.71
C GLU A 329 0.59 2.35 0.43
N TYR A 330 1.92 2.33 0.26
CA TYR A 330 2.86 3.04 1.13
C TYR A 330 4.17 3.33 0.39
N SER A 331 4.89 4.36 0.80
CA SER A 331 6.27 4.64 0.40
C SER A 331 6.87 5.67 1.35
N PHE A 332 8.20 5.60 1.55
CA PHE A 332 8.95 6.58 2.34
C PHE A 332 9.79 7.52 1.48
N GLY A 333 9.68 7.43 0.15
CA GLY A 333 10.40 8.29 -0.79
C GLY A 333 11.91 8.03 -0.87
N ALA A 334 12.64 8.92 -1.56
CA ALA A 334 14.10 8.89 -1.76
C ALA A 334 14.66 7.51 -2.16
N GLU A 335 14.05 6.87 -3.14
CA GLU A 335 14.36 5.50 -3.56
C GLU A 335 15.83 5.31 -3.97
N GLN A 336 16.45 6.37 -4.52
CA GLN A 336 17.84 6.39 -4.97
C GLN A 336 18.85 6.74 -3.86
N HIS A 337 18.38 7.00 -2.64
CA HIS A 337 19.24 7.31 -1.49
C HIS A 337 19.16 6.23 -0.43
N ILE A 338 20.28 5.99 0.28
CA ILE A 338 20.36 4.95 1.31
C ILE A 338 19.32 5.12 2.41
N SER A 339 18.90 6.35 2.76
CA SER A 339 17.86 6.58 3.75
C SER A 339 16.48 6.05 3.30
N GLY A 340 16.19 6.08 1.99
CA GLY A 340 14.98 5.44 1.43
C GLY A 340 15.04 3.92 1.58
N GLY A 341 16.21 3.32 1.25
CA GLY A 341 16.43 1.89 1.43
C GLY A 341 16.32 1.43 2.89
N LEU A 342 16.91 2.20 3.82
CA LEU A 342 16.82 1.90 5.25
C LEU A 342 15.40 2.07 5.78
N ALA A 343 14.67 3.11 5.36
CA ALA A 343 13.28 3.30 5.76
C ALA A 343 12.39 2.15 5.25
N GLU A 344 12.61 1.68 4.03
CA GLU A 344 11.92 0.53 3.49
C GLU A 344 12.26 -0.76 4.24
N ALA A 345 13.54 -1.03 4.50
CA ALA A 345 13.96 -2.20 5.27
C ALA A 345 13.37 -2.19 6.69
N GLU A 346 13.33 -1.02 7.35
CA GLU A 346 12.66 -0.85 8.64
C GLU A 346 11.16 -1.15 8.54
N ALA A 347 10.48 -0.63 7.50
CA ALA A 347 9.06 -0.89 7.28
C ALA A 347 8.77 -2.38 7.08
N LEU A 348 9.52 -3.07 6.22
CA LEU A 348 9.36 -4.51 5.98
C LEU A 348 9.55 -5.33 7.26
N GLY A 349 10.57 -4.99 8.05
CA GLY A 349 10.81 -5.64 9.35
C GLY A 349 9.65 -5.40 10.33
N ARG A 350 9.16 -4.16 10.43
CA ARG A 350 8.01 -3.81 11.30
C ARG A 350 6.72 -4.46 10.84
N PHE A 351 6.45 -4.56 9.56
CA PHE A 351 5.27 -5.28 9.07
C PHE A 351 5.24 -6.73 9.59
N GLY A 352 6.40 -7.40 9.58
CA GLY A 352 6.52 -8.75 10.10
C GLY A 352 6.32 -8.84 11.62
N THR A 353 6.97 -7.95 12.39
CA THR A 353 6.89 -7.96 13.87
C THR A 353 5.54 -7.51 14.41
N GLU A 354 4.91 -6.51 13.76
CA GLU A 354 3.57 -6.03 14.14
C GLU A 354 2.44 -6.92 13.61
N GLY A 355 2.77 -7.93 12.79
CA GLY A 355 1.81 -8.87 12.24
C GLY A 355 0.80 -8.20 11.31
N LEU A 356 1.29 -7.36 10.40
CA LEU A 356 0.51 -6.87 9.27
C LEU A 356 0.25 -8.02 8.29
N ASP A 357 -0.93 -8.04 7.67
CA ASP A 357 -1.31 -9.14 6.79
C ASP A 357 -0.91 -8.89 5.33
N TYR A 358 -1.05 -7.64 4.84
CA TYR A 358 -0.74 -7.25 3.46
C TYR A 358 -0.10 -5.87 3.41
N ALA A 359 0.86 -5.68 2.48
CA ALA A 359 1.42 -4.37 2.19
C ALA A 359 1.83 -4.29 0.72
N TYR A 360 1.63 -3.12 0.10
CA TYR A 360 1.97 -2.89 -1.31
C TYR A 360 2.75 -1.59 -1.44
N TYR A 361 4.04 -1.71 -1.79
CA TYR A 361 4.90 -0.56 -2.08
C TYR A 361 4.39 0.19 -3.32
N TRP A 362 4.31 1.50 -3.21
CA TRP A 362 3.89 2.34 -4.32
C TRP A 362 5.12 3.07 -4.92
N PHE A 363 5.53 2.89 -6.15
CA PHE A 363 4.93 2.06 -7.20
C PHE A 363 5.78 0.81 -7.44
N VAL A 364 7.05 0.96 -7.86
CA VAL A 364 8.09 -0.04 -8.03
C VAL A 364 9.43 0.60 -7.73
N PRO A 365 10.30 0.00 -6.91
CA PRO A 365 11.62 0.56 -6.66
C PRO A 365 12.45 0.51 -7.94
N PRO A 366 13.13 1.62 -8.31
CA PRO A 366 14.04 1.60 -9.45
C PRO A 366 15.07 0.49 -9.28
N LYS A 367 15.35 -0.25 -10.36
CA LYS A 367 16.30 -1.37 -10.32
C LYS A 367 17.66 -0.92 -9.78
N ASN A 368 18.25 -1.72 -8.91
CA ASN A 368 19.51 -1.45 -8.20
C ASN A 368 19.50 -0.23 -7.28
N SER A 369 18.34 0.39 -7.02
CA SER A 369 18.24 1.44 -6.02
C SER A 369 18.37 0.89 -4.60
N PRO A 370 18.68 1.72 -3.58
CA PRO A 370 18.67 1.30 -2.18
C PRO A 370 17.35 0.65 -1.74
N VAL A 371 16.19 1.15 -2.20
CA VAL A 371 14.90 0.52 -1.91
C VAL A 371 14.77 -0.86 -2.58
N TYR A 372 15.24 -1.01 -3.81
CA TYR A 372 15.31 -2.32 -4.45
C TYR A 372 16.14 -3.30 -3.63
N TRP A 373 17.31 -2.89 -3.13
CA TRP A 373 18.16 -3.74 -2.29
C TRP A 373 17.56 -4.02 -0.91
N ALA A 374 16.75 -3.12 -0.37
CA ALA A 374 15.97 -3.38 0.85
C ALA A 374 15.00 -4.55 0.64
N PHE A 375 14.23 -4.57 -0.44
CA PHE A 375 13.39 -5.74 -0.79
C PHE A 375 14.23 -7.00 -0.96
N ARG A 376 15.36 -6.91 -1.69
CA ARG A 376 16.25 -8.06 -1.89
C ARG A 376 16.79 -8.60 -0.58
N ALA A 377 17.14 -7.74 0.39
CA ALA A 377 17.61 -8.15 1.71
C ALA A 377 16.59 -9.02 2.47
N PHE A 378 15.30 -8.79 2.26
CA PHE A 378 14.25 -9.62 2.85
C PHE A 378 13.82 -10.79 1.97
N ARG A 379 13.95 -10.72 0.64
CA ARG A 379 13.27 -11.67 -0.25
C ARG A 379 14.16 -12.42 -1.22
N ASN A 380 15.41 -11.97 -1.43
CA ASN A 380 16.34 -12.62 -2.36
C ASN A 380 17.77 -12.13 -2.15
N PHE A 381 18.30 -12.29 -0.92
CA PHE A 381 19.57 -11.68 -0.55
C PHE A 381 20.79 -12.37 -1.21
N ASP A 382 20.68 -13.65 -1.53
CA ASP A 382 21.74 -14.45 -2.19
C ASP A 382 21.61 -14.50 -3.73
N GLY A 383 20.56 -13.90 -4.29
CA GLY A 383 20.24 -14.01 -5.72
C GLY A 383 19.64 -15.33 -6.17
N LYS A 384 19.38 -16.27 -5.22
CA LYS A 384 18.82 -17.60 -5.46
C LYS A 384 17.54 -17.84 -4.68
N ASN A 385 16.87 -16.76 -4.24
CA ASN A 385 15.63 -16.72 -3.46
C ASN A 385 15.77 -17.05 -1.96
N ALA A 386 16.98 -17.00 -1.38
CA ALA A 386 17.11 -17.00 0.07
C ALA A 386 16.43 -15.73 0.65
N HIS A 387 15.67 -15.91 1.72
CA HIS A 387 14.75 -14.86 2.19
C HIS A 387 14.52 -14.90 3.70
N PHE A 388 13.99 -13.80 4.24
CA PHE A 388 13.52 -13.70 5.60
C PHE A 388 12.38 -14.70 5.82
N LEU A 389 12.44 -15.47 6.90
CA LEU A 389 11.65 -16.69 7.11
C LEU A 389 10.25 -16.40 7.67
N ASP A 390 9.44 -17.44 7.87
CA ASP A 390 8.00 -17.30 8.09
C ASP A 390 7.58 -17.09 9.56
N ARG A 391 8.50 -17.24 10.51
CA ARG A 391 8.20 -17.09 11.94
C ARG A 391 9.06 -16.01 12.56
N SER A 392 8.44 -14.94 13.03
CA SER A 392 9.13 -13.88 13.77
C SER A 392 9.74 -14.42 15.06
N VAL A 393 10.92 -13.93 15.38
CA VAL A 393 11.61 -14.16 16.66
C VAL A 393 11.78 -12.82 17.34
N ASP A 394 11.49 -12.77 18.63
CA ASP A 394 11.62 -11.54 19.42
C ASP A 394 13.10 -11.14 19.48
N THR A 395 13.34 -9.86 19.29
CA THR A 395 14.68 -9.27 19.33
C THR A 395 14.70 -8.09 20.30
N HIS A 396 15.88 -7.87 20.86
CA HIS A 396 16.15 -6.67 21.66
C HIS A 396 17.47 -6.05 21.20
N MET A 397 17.46 -4.77 20.92
CA MET A 397 18.65 -3.99 20.55
C MET A 397 18.57 -2.61 21.19
N ASP A 398 19.75 -2.06 21.48
CA ASP A 398 19.91 -0.71 22.01
C ASP A 398 20.49 0.24 20.94
N GLY A 399 20.18 1.53 21.06
CA GLY A 399 20.75 2.58 20.20
C GLY A 399 20.10 2.70 18.83
N ASP A 400 20.87 3.14 17.82
CA ASP A 400 20.43 3.42 16.46
C ASP A 400 20.45 2.18 15.54
N VAL A 401 20.34 0.98 16.12
CA VAL A 401 20.31 -0.28 15.37
C VAL A 401 18.94 -0.92 15.52
N SER A 402 18.33 -1.26 14.40
CA SER A 402 17.15 -2.12 14.38
C SER A 402 17.54 -3.56 14.05
N LEU A 403 16.95 -4.53 14.73
CA LEU A 403 17.18 -5.95 14.50
C LEU A 403 15.86 -6.68 14.32
N PHE A 404 15.73 -7.36 13.20
CA PHE A 404 14.61 -8.25 12.89
C PHE A 404 15.12 -9.67 12.77
N ALA A 405 14.40 -10.61 13.35
CA ALA A 405 14.79 -12.03 13.31
C ALA A 405 13.62 -12.91 12.89
N SER A 406 13.93 -13.91 12.11
CA SER A 406 12.97 -14.91 11.68
C SER A 406 13.59 -16.32 11.73
N ARG A 407 12.73 -17.32 11.83
CA ARG A 407 13.13 -18.72 11.80
C ARG A 407 12.18 -19.55 10.94
N ASP A 408 12.70 -20.68 10.49
CA ASP A 408 11.89 -21.72 9.86
C ASP A 408 11.05 -22.50 10.89
N GLU A 409 10.28 -23.43 10.43
CA GLU A 409 9.44 -24.27 11.28
C GLU A 409 10.27 -25.21 12.18
N SER A 410 11.39 -25.72 11.69
CA SER A 410 12.28 -26.58 12.44
C SER A 410 13.02 -25.86 13.57
N GLY A 411 13.16 -24.54 13.48
CA GLY A 411 13.97 -23.73 14.39
C GLY A 411 15.47 -23.90 14.21
N LYS A 412 15.91 -24.54 13.13
CA LYS A 412 17.33 -24.76 12.82
C LYS A 412 17.91 -23.79 11.81
N HIS A 413 17.06 -23.01 11.19
CA HIS A 413 17.45 -21.95 10.26
C HIS A 413 16.92 -20.62 10.77
N LEU A 414 17.79 -19.63 10.88
CA LEU A 414 17.50 -18.28 11.29
C LEU A 414 17.98 -17.31 10.22
N VAL A 415 17.19 -16.28 9.94
CA VAL A 415 17.60 -15.13 9.14
C VAL A 415 17.39 -13.87 9.97
N LEU A 416 18.46 -13.08 10.10
CA LEU A 416 18.43 -11.80 10.80
C LEU A 416 18.65 -10.68 9.80
N VAL A 417 17.94 -9.56 9.98
CA VAL A 417 18.21 -8.31 9.28
C VAL A 417 18.51 -7.23 10.32
N ALA A 418 19.74 -6.73 10.32
CA ALA A 418 20.21 -5.68 11.20
C ALA A 418 20.46 -4.40 10.41
N LEU A 419 19.85 -3.30 10.86
CA LEU A 419 19.95 -1.98 10.23
C LEU A 419 20.75 -1.05 11.14
N ASN A 420 21.86 -0.50 10.66
CA ASN A 420 22.50 0.61 11.33
C ASN A 420 21.94 1.93 10.77
N LEU A 421 21.13 2.61 11.56
CA LEU A 421 20.47 3.86 11.20
C LEU A 421 21.30 5.11 11.48
N ASN A 422 22.51 4.93 12.02
CA ASN A 422 23.43 6.04 12.26
C ASN A 422 24.18 6.41 10.98
N PRO A 423 24.17 7.70 10.54
CA PRO A 423 24.76 8.10 9.27
C PRO A 423 26.29 8.15 9.25
N THR A 424 26.94 8.23 10.42
CA THR A 424 28.38 8.52 10.52
C THR A 424 29.16 7.51 11.34
N SER A 425 28.49 6.75 12.20
CA SER A 425 29.15 5.85 13.15
C SER A 425 28.84 4.39 12.83
N ALA A 426 29.88 3.58 12.73
CA ALA A 426 29.72 2.13 12.69
C ALA A 426 29.22 1.62 14.05
N ALA A 427 28.36 0.61 14.03
CA ALA A 427 27.87 -0.07 15.21
C ALA A 427 28.59 -1.40 15.41
N LYS A 428 29.07 -1.67 16.63
CA LYS A 428 29.52 -3.00 17.02
C LYS A 428 28.32 -3.78 17.54
N ALA A 429 27.99 -4.87 16.88
CA ALA A 429 26.87 -5.74 17.22
C ALA A 429 27.41 -7.09 17.69
N SER A 430 27.13 -7.46 18.95
CA SER A 430 27.30 -8.81 19.45
C SER A 430 25.93 -9.45 19.53
N ILE A 431 25.63 -10.35 18.57
CA ILE A 431 24.31 -10.98 18.46
C ILE A 431 24.36 -12.29 19.25
N VAL A 432 23.59 -12.35 20.32
CA VAL A 432 23.50 -13.49 21.23
C VAL A 432 22.17 -14.22 20.99
N LEU A 433 22.24 -15.51 20.72
CA LEU A 433 21.07 -16.38 20.64
C LEU A 433 20.74 -16.89 22.06
N ASN A 434 19.56 -16.49 22.59
CA ASN A 434 19.09 -17.00 23.86
C ASN A 434 18.59 -18.43 23.70
N GLY A 435 19.19 -19.38 24.43
CA GLY A 435 18.83 -20.81 24.40
C GLY A 435 20.06 -21.73 24.31
N CYS A 436 19.82 -23.02 24.11
CA CYS A 436 20.87 -24.03 24.02
C CYS A 436 21.40 -24.25 22.58
N ALA A 437 20.93 -23.45 21.63
CA ALA A 437 21.33 -23.61 20.22
C ALA A 437 22.73 -23.06 19.97
N THR A 438 23.54 -23.82 19.23
CA THR A 438 24.87 -23.41 18.78
C THR A 438 24.89 -23.22 17.28
N ILE A 439 25.63 -22.21 16.81
CA ILE A 439 25.74 -21.91 15.38
C ILE A 439 26.59 -23.00 14.72
N ALA A 440 26.06 -23.63 13.69
CA ALA A 440 26.79 -24.54 12.83
C ALA A 440 27.57 -23.76 11.76
N SER A 441 26.90 -22.83 11.08
CA SER A 441 27.49 -21.94 10.09
C SER A 441 26.64 -20.67 9.98
N HIS A 442 27.25 -19.61 9.45
CA HIS A 442 26.53 -18.38 9.09
C HIS A 442 27.18 -17.73 7.88
N GLU A 443 26.39 -16.94 7.18
CA GLU A 443 26.77 -16.13 6.04
C GLU A 443 26.23 -14.73 6.22
N LYS A 444 26.96 -13.69 5.81
CA LYS A 444 26.55 -12.31 5.95
C LYS A 444 26.49 -11.64 4.59
N TYR A 445 25.43 -10.89 4.36
CA TYR A 445 25.25 -10.02 3.21
C TYR A 445 25.09 -8.59 3.69
N SER A 446 25.80 -7.64 3.10
CA SER A 446 25.75 -6.24 3.52
C SER A 446 25.52 -5.28 2.36
N TYR A 447 24.84 -4.19 2.63
CA TYR A 447 24.59 -3.09 1.70
C TYR A 447 24.68 -1.77 2.45
N ASP A 448 25.40 -0.79 1.90
CA ASP A 448 25.54 0.57 2.44
C ASP A 448 25.51 1.63 1.33
N ALA A 449 25.74 2.89 1.68
CA ALA A 449 25.72 4.01 0.74
C ALA A 449 26.77 3.93 -0.41
N HIS A 450 27.79 3.07 -0.27
CA HIS A 450 28.86 2.88 -1.24
C HIS A 450 28.70 1.61 -2.06
N SER A 451 27.76 0.76 -1.67
CA SER A 451 27.51 -0.54 -2.29
C SER A 451 26.67 -0.38 -3.57
N THR A 452 26.94 -1.20 -4.57
CA THR A 452 26.14 -1.33 -5.80
C THR A 452 25.21 -2.53 -5.78
N SER A 453 25.43 -3.46 -4.83
CA SER A 453 24.63 -4.66 -4.58
C SER A 453 24.85 -5.12 -3.15
N LEU A 454 24.04 -6.09 -2.71
CA LEU A 454 24.35 -6.86 -1.50
C LEU A 454 25.70 -7.57 -1.69
N VAL A 455 26.62 -7.36 -0.76
CA VAL A 455 27.96 -7.95 -0.76
C VAL A 455 27.95 -9.16 0.15
N ASP A 456 28.35 -10.30 -0.39
CA ASP A 456 28.49 -11.57 0.34
C ASP A 456 29.88 -11.64 1.00
N ASP A 457 29.92 -11.76 2.33
CA ASP A 457 31.14 -11.89 3.11
C ASP A 457 31.63 -13.36 3.22
N GLY A 458 30.93 -14.29 2.60
CA GLY A 458 31.22 -15.71 2.54
C GLY A 458 30.81 -16.51 3.78
N LEU A 459 30.74 -17.83 3.59
CA LEU A 459 30.31 -18.77 4.60
C LEU A 459 31.39 -18.94 5.70
N LYS A 460 30.97 -18.79 6.94
CA LYS A 460 31.78 -19.02 8.13
C LYS A 460 31.25 -20.22 8.95
N SER A 461 32.13 -21.07 9.45
CA SER A 461 31.77 -22.24 10.26
C SER A 461 31.77 -21.90 11.74
N GLY A 462 30.66 -22.14 12.45
CA GLY A 462 30.50 -21.90 13.88
C GLY A 462 30.68 -20.44 14.30
N GLY A 463 31.04 -20.23 15.55
CA GLY A 463 31.47 -18.94 16.07
C GLY A 463 30.44 -18.11 16.77
N THR A 464 30.86 -16.90 17.17
CA THR A 464 30.02 -15.81 17.68
C THR A 464 29.67 -14.87 16.54
N LEU A 465 28.55 -14.17 16.67
CA LEU A 465 28.14 -13.14 15.72
C LEU A 465 28.57 -11.76 16.24
N ASP A 466 29.89 -11.55 16.34
CA ASP A 466 30.49 -10.27 16.70
C ASP A 466 30.87 -9.53 15.42
N GLU A 467 30.03 -8.57 15.04
CA GLU A 467 30.11 -7.92 13.74
C GLU A 467 30.19 -6.40 13.86
N THR A 468 30.78 -5.79 12.86
CA THR A 468 30.74 -4.34 12.69
C THR A 468 29.78 -3.99 11.56
N LEU A 469 28.75 -3.20 11.87
CA LEU A 469 27.78 -2.71 10.91
C LEU A 469 28.21 -1.32 10.45
N ALA A 470 28.45 -1.13 9.17
CA ALA A 470 28.83 0.16 8.59
C ALA A 470 27.78 1.25 8.89
N PRO A 471 28.12 2.55 8.89
CA PRO A 471 27.13 3.62 8.95
C PRO A 471 26.08 3.45 7.84
N TYR A 472 24.81 3.73 8.13
CA TYR A 472 23.72 3.60 7.16
C TYR A 472 23.83 2.29 6.36
N SER A 473 23.61 1.14 7.01
CA SER A 473 23.74 -0.16 6.35
C SER A 473 22.60 -1.12 6.66
N ILE A 474 22.33 -1.97 5.69
CA ILE A 474 21.44 -3.15 5.80
C ILE A 474 22.37 -4.38 5.87
N ASN A 475 22.21 -5.23 6.87
CA ASN A 475 23.01 -6.43 7.05
C ASN A 475 22.10 -7.62 7.26
N VAL A 476 22.25 -8.64 6.44
CA VAL A 476 21.51 -9.90 6.53
C VAL A 476 22.44 -10.99 7.04
N PHE A 477 22.00 -11.75 8.03
CA PHE A 477 22.71 -12.91 8.53
C PHE A 477 21.87 -14.16 8.29
N ASP A 478 22.38 -15.06 7.51
CA ASP A 478 21.81 -16.37 7.25
C ASP A 478 22.51 -17.41 8.14
N ILE A 479 21.77 -18.03 9.06
CA ILE A 479 22.35 -18.78 10.19
C ILE A 479 21.75 -20.18 10.24
N VAL A 480 22.62 -21.18 10.20
CA VAL A 480 22.25 -22.58 10.45
C VAL A 480 22.67 -22.99 11.86
N LEU A 481 21.75 -23.59 12.60
CA LEU A 481 21.96 -24.10 13.97
C LEU A 481 22.23 -25.63 13.95
N LYS A 482 22.97 -26.10 14.95
CA LYS A 482 23.26 -27.55 15.15
C LYS A 482 22.04 -28.31 15.62
#